data_812c9cabb004f2ff4d39af9f1464ce55
#
_entry.id   812c9cabb004f2ff4d39af9f1464ce55
#
_cell.length_a   1.000
_cell.length_b   1.000
_cell.length_c   1.000
_cell.angle_alpha   90.00
_cell.angle_beta   90.00
_cell.angle_gamma   90.00
#
_symmetry.space_group_name_H-M   'P 1'
#
loop_
_entity.id
_entity.type
_entity.pdbx_description
1 polymer ?
#
loop_
_entity_poly.entity_id
_entity_poly.type
_entity_poly.pdbx_seq_one_letter_code
_entity_poly.pdbx_strand_id
1 'polypeptide(L)'
;MPGLSPEDHVRGEGRLLIEYGSYECPYCAKADEILAGVSARRAFRHFPVASKHPRARVLAQAAEAAGLQGRFWEMHDSLMADQAHLDDPHLWQRCEELDLDVQRFDADRRSEAVAERVQRDFRSGIRAGVTTTPSFVVGGVVHPGVPAVDLLKRLGRGET
;
A
#
# COMPACT_ATOMS: atom_id res chain seq x y z
N MET A 1 -12.26 7.35 13.35
CA MET A 1 -11.27 7.57 12.29
C MET A 1 -10.03 6.76 12.53
N PRO A 2 -9.43 6.18 11.49
CA PRO A 2 -8.29 5.30 11.68
C PRO A 2 -7.06 6.08 12.12
N GLY A 3 -6.47 5.64 13.22
CA GLY A 3 -5.12 6.03 13.62
C GLY A 3 -4.14 4.93 13.25
N LEU A 4 -2.84 5.15 13.54
CA LEU A 4 -1.82 4.13 13.36
C LEU A 4 -2.06 2.93 14.26
N SER A 5 -1.80 1.75 13.72
CA SER A 5 -1.73 0.48 14.42
C SER A 5 -0.27 0.01 14.50
N PRO A 6 0.11 -0.77 15.54
CA PRO A 6 1.48 -1.30 15.62
C PRO A 6 1.91 -2.14 14.41
N GLU A 7 0.94 -2.72 13.70
CA GLU A 7 1.22 -3.56 12.53
C GLU A 7 1.29 -2.77 11.23
N ASP A 8 1.01 -1.47 11.24
CA ASP A 8 1.07 -0.66 10.03
C ASP A 8 2.50 -0.56 9.50
N HIS A 9 2.62 -0.62 8.18
CA HIS A 9 3.86 -0.31 7.50
C HIS A 9 3.97 1.22 7.39
N VAL A 10 5.02 1.78 7.95
CA VAL A 10 5.22 3.23 8.01
C VAL A 10 6.60 3.59 7.51
N ARG A 11 6.71 4.64 6.70
CA ARG A 11 7.99 5.23 6.31
C ARG A 11 7.89 6.75 6.24
N GLY A 12 9.06 7.40 6.27
CA GLY A 12 9.15 8.84 6.20
C GLY A 12 8.90 9.53 7.52
N GLU A 13 9.04 10.83 7.51
CA GLU A 13 8.88 11.70 8.69
C GLU A 13 7.98 12.87 8.33
N GLY A 14 7.38 13.47 9.35
CA GLY A 14 6.50 14.61 9.19
C GLY A 14 5.05 14.26 9.51
N ARG A 15 4.14 14.92 8.83
CA ARG A 15 2.71 14.73 9.05
C ARG A 15 2.25 13.35 8.59
N LEU A 16 1.40 12.73 9.40
CA LEU A 16 0.88 11.39 9.09
C LEU A 16 -0.11 11.42 7.92
N LEU A 17 0.14 10.56 6.96
CA LEU A 17 -0.70 10.29 5.82
C LEU A 17 -0.96 8.79 5.77
N ILE A 18 -2.23 8.37 5.92
CA ILE A 18 -2.61 6.96 5.76
C ILE A 18 -3.21 6.79 4.37
N GLU A 19 -2.59 5.95 3.55
CA GLU A 19 -3.08 5.62 2.22
C GLU A 19 -3.76 4.26 2.23
N TYR A 20 -4.95 4.21 1.63
CA TYR A 20 -5.62 2.97 1.23
C TYR A 20 -5.44 2.79 -0.26
N GLY A 21 -4.75 1.75 -0.67
CA GLY A 21 -4.38 1.58 -2.06
C GLY A 21 -4.30 0.13 -2.51
N SER A 22 -3.97 -0.03 -3.80
CA SER A 22 -3.90 -1.32 -4.47
C SER A 22 -2.83 -1.28 -5.55
N TYR A 23 -2.15 -2.41 -5.76
CA TYR A 23 -1.03 -2.50 -6.71
C TYR A 23 -1.46 -2.66 -8.17
N GLU A 24 -2.72 -2.92 -8.44
CA GLU A 24 -3.27 -3.01 -9.79
C GLU A 24 -3.96 -1.70 -10.23
N CYS A 25 -3.98 -0.71 -9.36
CA CYS A 25 -4.64 0.58 -9.55
C CYS A 25 -3.67 1.60 -10.17
N PRO A 26 -3.91 2.09 -11.41
CA PRO A 26 -3.03 3.08 -12.06
C PRO A 26 -2.95 4.40 -11.30
N TYR A 27 -4.04 4.83 -10.67
CA TYR A 27 -4.08 6.06 -9.88
C TYR A 27 -3.25 5.94 -8.60
N CYS A 28 -3.15 4.73 -8.04
CA CYS A 28 -2.27 4.46 -6.90
C CYS A 28 -0.81 4.60 -7.30
N ALA A 29 -0.42 4.08 -8.47
CA ALA A 29 0.93 4.26 -9.00
C ALA A 29 1.26 5.74 -9.22
N LYS A 30 0.31 6.50 -9.76
CA LYS A 30 0.46 7.94 -9.97
C LYS A 30 0.62 8.69 -8.65
N ALA A 31 -0.19 8.35 -7.66
CA ALA A 31 -0.09 8.94 -6.33
C ALA A 31 1.26 8.63 -5.67
N ASP A 32 1.74 7.40 -5.79
CA ASP A 32 3.03 7.00 -5.24
C ASP A 32 4.19 7.80 -5.86
N GLU A 33 4.15 8.01 -7.17
CA GLU A 33 5.11 8.83 -7.89
C GLU A 33 5.14 10.28 -7.38
N ILE A 34 3.97 10.88 -7.18
CA ILE A 34 3.83 12.25 -6.67
C ILE A 34 4.36 12.32 -5.23
N LEU A 35 3.96 11.38 -4.37
CA LEU A 35 4.31 11.39 -2.96
C LEU A 35 5.77 11.07 -2.70
N ALA A 36 6.49 10.47 -3.65
CA ALA A 36 7.93 10.23 -3.52
C ALA A 36 8.72 11.53 -3.32
N GLY A 37 8.22 12.66 -3.85
CA GLY A 37 8.82 13.99 -3.69
C GLY A 37 8.29 14.80 -2.51
N VAL A 38 7.43 14.22 -1.67
CA VAL A 38 6.77 14.93 -0.57
C VAL A 38 7.26 14.41 0.77
N SER A 39 7.61 15.33 1.68
CA SER A 39 7.98 14.99 3.04
C SER A 39 6.71 14.70 3.85
N ALA A 40 6.48 13.42 4.14
CA ALA A 40 5.34 12.97 4.95
C ALA A 40 5.68 11.65 5.63
N ARG A 41 5.06 11.41 6.79
CA ARG A 41 5.08 10.10 7.44
C ARG A 41 3.95 9.27 6.86
N ARG A 42 4.28 8.29 6.03
CA ARG A 42 3.32 7.54 5.22
C ARG A 42 3.07 6.15 5.79
N ALA A 43 1.81 5.82 6.01
CA ALA A 43 1.37 4.45 6.26
C ALA A 43 0.57 3.97 5.05
N PHE A 44 0.78 2.71 4.64
CA PHE A 44 0.05 2.10 3.53
C PHE A 44 -0.80 0.95 4.04
N ARG A 45 -2.08 0.95 3.64
CA ARG A 45 -3.05 -0.11 3.94
C ARG A 45 -3.66 -0.63 2.65
N HIS A 46 -3.83 -1.94 2.59
CA HIS A 46 -4.38 -2.61 1.41
C HIS A 46 -5.88 -2.39 1.31
N PHE A 47 -6.32 -1.97 0.12
CA PHE A 47 -7.74 -1.86 -0.18
C PHE A 47 -8.01 -2.51 -1.56
N PRO A 48 -7.92 -3.86 -1.65
CA PRO A 48 -8.09 -4.57 -2.91
C PRO A 48 -9.56 -4.62 -3.32
N VAL A 49 -9.89 -4.03 -4.47
CA VAL A 49 -11.24 -4.08 -5.04
C VAL A 49 -11.23 -5.12 -6.15
N ALA A 50 -11.48 -6.38 -5.79
CA ALA A 50 -11.35 -7.53 -6.68
C ALA A 50 -12.26 -7.48 -7.91
N SER A 51 -13.40 -6.80 -7.83
CA SER A 51 -14.32 -6.62 -8.96
C SER A 51 -13.74 -5.74 -10.06
N LYS A 52 -12.83 -4.81 -9.71
CA LYS A 52 -12.14 -3.93 -10.67
C LYS A 52 -10.76 -4.44 -11.04
N HIS A 53 -10.07 -5.05 -10.07
CA HIS A 53 -8.67 -5.45 -10.18
C HIS A 53 -8.54 -6.90 -9.71
N PRO A 54 -8.61 -7.89 -10.61
CA PRO A 54 -8.66 -9.32 -10.24
C PRO A 54 -7.44 -9.80 -9.44
N ARG A 55 -6.27 -9.21 -9.66
CA ARG A 55 -5.04 -9.59 -8.94
C ARG A 55 -4.77 -8.77 -7.69
N ALA A 56 -5.60 -7.79 -7.38
CA ALA A 56 -5.35 -6.85 -6.28
C ALA A 56 -5.08 -7.55 -4.94
N ARG A 57 -5.86 -8.57 -4.60
CA ARG A 57 -5.68 -9.33 -3.35
C ARG A 57 -4.39 -10.13 -3.37
N VAL A 58 -4.08 -10.80 -4.48
CA VAL A 58 -2.84 -11.58 -4.64
C VAL A 58 -1.62 -10.69 -4.45
N LEU A 59 -1.65 -9.49 -5.02
CA LEU A 59 -0.54 -8.53 -4.92
C LEU A 59 -0.40 -7.95 -3.52
N ALA A 60 -1.52 -7.67 -2.85
CA ALA A 60 -1.51 -7.25 -1.45
C ALA A 60 -0.87 -8.33 -0.56
N GLN A 61 -1.24 -9.59 -0.77
CA GLN A 61 -0.65 -10.72 -0.05
C GLN A 61 0.83 -10.90 -0.37
N ALA A 62 1.25 -10.64 -1.61
CA ALA A 62 2.65 -10.67 -2.01
C ALA A 62 3.47 -9.60 -1.26
N ALA A 63 2.95 -8.37 -1.15
CA ALA A 63 3.62 -7.32 -0.41
C ALA A 63 3.76 -7.66 1.08
N GLU A 64 2.71 -8.24 1.69
CA GLU A 64 2.77 -8.69 3.09
C GLU A 64 3.77 -9.83 3.28
N ALA A 65 3.84 -10.78 2.37
CA ALA A 65 4.81 -11.87 2.42
C ALA A 65 6.26 -11.34 2.35
N ALA A 66 6.52 -10.37 1.48
CA ALA A 66 7.80 -9.67 1.45
C ALA A 66 8.07 -8.93 2.77
N GLY A 67 7.05 -8.36 3.37
CA GLY A 67 7.12 -7.70 4.68
C GLY A 67 7.54 -8.64 5.80
N LEU A 68 7.13 -9.91 5.77
CA LEU A 68 7.55 -10.93 6.73
C LEU A 68 9.05 -11.24 6.63
N GLN A 69 9.69 -10.87 5.54
CA GLN A 69 11.14 -10.98 5.34
C GLN A 69 11.84 -9.60 5.41
N GLY A 70 11.15 -8.58 5.94
CA GLY A 70 11.71 -7.25 6.15
C GLY A 70 11.79 -6.38 4.89
N ARG A 71 11.03 -6.71 3.83
CA ARG A 71 11.11 -6.04 2.53
C ARG A 71 9.78 -5.51 2.02
N PHE A 72 8.89 -5.06 2.93
CA PHE A 72 7.59 -4.54 2.51
C PHE A 72 7.73 -3.37 1.54
N TRP A 73 8.46 -2.32 1.92
CA TRP A 73 8.53 -1.09 1.12
C TRP A 73 9.26 -1.30 -0.21
N GLU A 74 10.26 -2.15 -0.24
CA GLU A 74 10.97 -2.49 -1.49
C GLU A 74 10.04 -3.22 -2.46
N MET A 75 9.24 -4.17 -1.98
CA MET A 75 8.23 -4.85 -2.81
C MET A 75 7.13 -3.87 -3.23
N HIS A 76 6.64 -3.05 -2.32
CA HIS A 76 5.66 -2.00 -2.59
C HIS A 76 6.12 -1.09 -3.73
N ASP A 77 7.32 -0.56 -3.62
CA ASP A 77 7.86 0.34 -4.64
C ASP A 77 8.03 -0.36 -5.99
N SER A 78 8.50 -1.60 -5.99
CA SER A 78 8.67 -2.39 -7.21
C SER A 78 7.33 -2.66 -7.91
N LEU A 79 6.29 -2.99 -7.16
CA LEU A 79 4.95 -3.23 -7.72
C LEU A 79 4.32 -1.95 -8.28
N MET A 80 4.45 -0.84 -7.58
CA MET A 80 3.94 0.46 -8.04
C MET A 80 4.68 0.98 -9.27
N ALA A 81 5.98 0.73 -9.36
CA ALA A 81 6.82 1.20 -10.46
C ALA A 81 6.59 0.44 -11.77
N ASP A 82 6.09 -0.80 -11.72
CA ASP A 82 5.88 -1.63 -12.91
C ASP A 82 4.60 -2.45 -12.78
N GLN A 83 3.49 -1.81 -13.09
CA GLN A 83 2.17 -2.46 -13.08
C GLN A 83 1.86 -3.25 -14.36
N ALA A 84 2.77 -3.27 -15.32
CA ALA A 84 2.63 -4.09 -16.53
C ALA A 84 3.03 -5.55 -16.29
N HIS A 85 3.80 -5.84 -15.25
CA HIS A 85 4.39 -7.15 -14.97
C HIS A 85 4.06 -7.59 -13.54
N LEU A 86 2.79 -8.00 -13.33
CA LEU A 86 2.26 -8.37 -12.02
C LEU A 86 1.91 -9.86 -11.90
N ASP A 87 2.26 -10.67 -12.89
CA ASP A 87 2.06 -12.12 -12.91
C ASP A 87 3.06 -12.85 -12.00
N ASP A 88 2.79 -14.11 -11.69
CA ASP A 88 3.61 -14.88 -10.75
C ASP A 88 5.09 -14.95 -11.12
N PRO A 89 5.49 -15.24 -12.40
CA PRO A 89 6.91 -15.22 -12.74
C PRO A 89 7.62 -13.91 -12.43
N HIS A 90 6.96 -12.77 -12.63
CA HIS A 90 7.52 -11.47 -12.30
C HIS A 90 7.54 -11.19 -10.80
N LEU A 91 6.63 -11.77 -10.02
CA LEU A 91 6.71 -11.74 -8.56
C LEU A 91 7.94 -12.50 -8.06
N TRP A 92 8.21 -13.67 -8.60
CA TRP A 92 9.41 -14.45 -8.24
C TRP A 92 10.70 -13.74 -8.64
N GLN A 93 10.71 -13.08 -9.79
CA GLN A 93 11.85 -12.26 -10.22
C GLN A 93 12.13 -11.14 -9.23
N ARG A 94 11.08 -10.44 -8.75
CA ARG A 94 11.21 -9.42 -7.71
C ARG A 94 11.79 -9.98 -6.42
N CYS A 95 11.37 -11.19 -6.03
CA CYS A 95 11.92 -11.85 -4.85
C CYS A 95 13.42 -12.06 -4.99
N GLU A 96 13.89 -12.50 -6.15
CA GLU A 96 15.31 -12.68 -6.43
C GLU A 96 16.08 -11.36 -6.36
N GLU A 97 15.54 -10.30 -6.96
CA GLU A 97 16.11 -8.96 -6.95
C GLU A 97 16.21 -8.37 -5.53
N LEU A 98 15.29 -8.74 -4.65
CA LEU A 98 15.23 -8.28 -3.27
C LEU A 98 15.90 -9.23 -2.26
N ASP A 99 16.56 -10.27 -2.73
CA ASP A 99 17.19 -11.31 -1.89
C ASP A 99 16.22 -12.00 -0.93
N LEU A 100 15.00 -12.24 -1.38
CA LEU A 100 14.00 -12.97 -0.61
C LEU A 100 14.10 -14.47 -0.85
N ASP A 101 13.75 -15.24 0.20
CA ASP A 101 13.53 -16.69 0.07
C ASP A 101 12.21 -16.89 -0.70
N VAL A 102 12.30 -17.35 -1.95
CA VAL A 102 11.14 -17.50 -2.85
C VAL A 102 10.16 -18.55 -2.34
N GLN A 103 10.65 -19.68 -1.80
CA GLN A 103 9.78 -20.73 -1.27
C GLN A 103 9.00 -20.26 -0.07
N ARG A 104 9.66 -19.55 0.85
CA ARG A 104 9.02 -18.94 2.00
C ARG A 104 8.01 -17.87 1.58
N PHE A 105 8.38 -17.03 0.61
CA PHE A 105 7.47 -16.02 0.05
C PHE A 105 6.19 -16.66 -0.51
N ASP A 106 6.32 -17.72 -1.30
CA ASP A 106 5.16 -18.42 -1.87
C ASP A 106 4.26 -19.06 -0.81
N ALA A 107 4.83 -19.63 0.23
CA ALA A 107 4.08 -20.20 1.34
C ALA A 107 3.38 -19.08 2.14
N ASP A 108 4.10 -18.03 2.48
CA ASP A 108 3.58 -16.93 3.30
C ASP A 108 2.47 -16.15 2.58
N ARG A 109 2.60 -15.87 1.29
CA ARG A 109 1.56 -15.12 0.55
C ARG A 109 0.24 -15.88 0.43
N ARG A 110 0.26 -17.19 0.62
CA ARG A 110 -0.94 -18.05 0.60
C ARG A 110 -1.45 -18.38 2.00
N SER A 111 -0.80 -17.90 3.04
CA SER A 111 -1.16 -18.20 4.42
C SER A 111 -2.43 -17.47 4.86
N GLU A 112 -3.15 -18.06 5.82
CA GLU A 112 -4.31 -17.43 6.43
C GLU A 112 -3.95 -16.15 7.18
N ALA A 113 -2.78 -16.13 7.82
CA ALA A 113 -2.30 -14.96 8.57
C ALA A 113 -2.14 -13.74 7.65
N VAL A 114 -1.54 -13.93 6.46
CA VAL A 114 -1.37 -12.85 5.48
C VAL A 114 -2.72 -12.43 4.90
N ALA A 115 -3.60 -13.37 4.58
CA ALA A 115 -4.95 -13.08 4.10
C ALA A 115 -5.73 -12.25 5.12
N GLU A 116 -5.65 -12.61 6.40
CA GLU A 116 -6.32 -11.89 7.48
C GLU A 116 -5.73 -10.48 7.67
N ARG A 117 -4.41 -10.33 7.52
CA ARG A 117 -3.77 -9.02 7.58
C ARG A 117 -4.31 -8.07 6.49
N VAL A 118 -4.43 -8.56 5.26
CA VAL A 118 -4.99 -7.79 4.13
C VAL A 118 -6.46 -7.45 4.40
N GLN A 119 -7.23 -8.42 4.88
CA GLN A 119 -8.65 -8.24 5.17
C GLN A 119 -8.88 -7.21 6.28
N ARG A 120 -8.01 -7.18 7.27
CA ARG A 120 -8.08 -6.18 8.35
C ARG A 120 -7.90 -4.76 7.80
N ASP A 121 -6.94 -4.56 6.91
CA ASP A 121 -6.76 -3.26 6.25
C ASP A 121 -8.00 -2.86 5.45
N PHE A 122 -8.54 -3.77 4.68
CA PHE A 122 -9.74 -3.55 3.88
C PHE A 122 -10.93 -3.14 4.74
N ARG A 123 -11.19 -3.87 5.84
CA ARG A 123 -12.26 -3.53 6.78
C ARG A 123 -12.06 -2.16 7.42
N SER A 124 -10.81 -1.82 7.76
CA SER A 124 -10.46 -0.50 8.29
C SER A 124 -10.84 0.60 7.30
N GLY A 125 -10.57 0.40 6.02
CA GLY A 125 -10.96 1.34 4.96
C GLY A 125 -12.47 1.49 4.84
N ILE A 126 -13.20 0.38 4.86
CA ILE A 126 -14.68 0.41 4.83
C ILE A 126 -15.22 1.23 6.00
N ARG A 127 -14.73 0.98 7.22
CA ARG A 127 -15.16 1.73 8.41
C ARG A 127 -14.80 3.21 8.33
N ALA A 128 -13.73 3.57 7.66
CA ALA A 128 -13.30 4.96 7.46
C ALA A 128 -14.10 5.69 6.37
N GLY A 129 -14.88 4.97 5.59
CA GLY A 129 -15.64 5.55 4.47
C GLY A 129 -14.90 5.54 3.14
N VAL A 130 -13.84 4.75 3.03
CA VAL A 130 -13.11 4.59 1.76
C VAL A 130 -13.97 3.81 0.77
N THR A 131 -14.11 4.33 -0.45
CA THR A 131 -14.91 3.73 -1.52
C THR A 131 -14.11 3.54 -2.81
N THR A 132 -12.93 4.15 -2.90
CA THR A 132 -12.09 4.09 -4.09
C THR A 132 -10.62 4.11 -3.70
N THR A 133 -9.74 3.69 -4.63
CA THR A 133 -8.29 3.75 -4.47
C THR A 133 -7.66 4.71 -5.50
N PRO A 134 -6.64 5.45 -5.12
CA PRO A 134 -6.19 5.64 -3.75
C PRO A 134 -7.15 6.52 -2.94
N SER A 135 -7.16 6.35 -1.63
CA SER A 135 -7.79 7.29 -0.71
C SER A 135 -6.82 7.58 0.42
N PHE A 136 -6.76 8.83 0.85
CA PHE A 136 -5.81 9.29 1.86
C PHE A 136 -6.55 9.81 3.08
N VAL A 137 -6.08 9.44 4.26
CA VAL A 137 -6.61 9.97 5.53
C VAL A 137 -5.56 10.88 6.15
N VAL A 138 -5.93 12.14 6.33
CA VAL A 138 -5.09 13.18 6.96
C VAL A 138 -5.93 13.91 7.99
N GLY A 139 -5.45 13.93 9.25
CA GLY A 139 -6.18 14.61 10.32
C GLY A 139 -7.62 14.12 10.50
N GLY A 140 -7.86 12.84 10.23
CA GLY A 140 -9.20 12.25 10.31
C GLY A 140 -10.12 12.50 9.12
N VAL A 141 -9.63 13.16 8.06
CA VAL A 141 -10.42 13.47 6.86
C VAL A 141 -10.00 12.57 5.71
N VAL A 142 -10.97 11.95 5.03
CA VAL A 142 -10.73 11.10 3.85
C VAL A 142 -10.68 11.96 2.59
N HIS A 143 -9.60 11.83 1.84
CA HIS A 143 -9.38 12.50 0.56
C HIS A 143 -9.31 11.44 -0.53
N PRO A 144 -10.37 11.22 -1.33
CA PRO A 144 -10.36 10.22 -2.40
C PRO A 144 -9.57 10.70 -3.62
N GLY A 145 -8.95 9.76 -4.30
CA GLY A 145 -8.25 10.01 -5.56
C GLY A 145 -6.80 10.45 -5.39
N VAL A 146 -6.18 10.82 -6.51
CA VAL A 146 -4.80 11.32 -6.54
C VAL A 146 -4.70 12.60 -5.69
N PRO A 147 -3.64 12.76 -4.88
CA PRO A 147 -3.58 13.88 -3.93
C PRO A 147 -3.68 15.24 -4.60
N ALA A 148 -4.58 16.07 -4.08
CA ALA A 148 -4.74 17.46 -4.53
C ALA A 148 -3.55 18.32 -4.10
N VAL A 149 -3.26 19.37 -4.85
CA VAL A 149 -2.17 20.32 -4.57
C VAL A 149 -2.28 20.89 -3.16
N ASP A 150 -3.50 21.24 -2.72
CA ASP A 150 -3.72 21.79 -1.38
C ASP A 150 -3.37 20.80 -0.28
N LEU A 151 -3.69 19.50 -0.48
CA LEU A 151 -3.31 18.47 0.47
C LEU A 151 -1.79 18.34 0.56
N LEU A 152 -1.10 18.34 -0.59
CA LEU A 152 0.36 18.26 -0.66
C LEU A 152 1.03 19.43 0.04
N LYS A 153 0.48 20.66 -0.12
CA LYS A 153 0.97 21.84 0.57
C LYS A 153 0.82 21.74 2.08
N ARG A 154 -0.32 21.24 2.55
CA ARG A 154 -0.58 21.02 3.99
C ARG A 154 0.41 19.99 4.58
N LEU A 155 0.66 18.90 3.88
CA LEU A 155 1.65 17.91 4.30
C LEU A 155 3.06 18.52 4.42
N GLY A 156 3.45 19.28 3.40
CA GLY A 156 4.77 19.91 3.36
C GLY A 156 5.01 20.94 4.45
N ARG A 157 3.94 21.58 4.94
CA ARG A 157 4.01 22.58 6.04
C ARG A 157 3.90 21.94 7.42
N GLY A 158 3.62 20.65 7.52
CA GLY A 158 3.39 19.98 8.80
C GLY A 158 2.17 20.50 9.55
N GLU A 159 1.22 21.13 8.87
CA GLU A 159 0.01 21.67 9.47
C GLU A 159 -0.94 20.57 9.94
N THR A 160 -1.47 20.73 11.14
CA THR A 160 -2.42 19.79 11.77
C THR A 160 -3.86 20.06 11.31
#